data_c263c98be6ba360fcc92337a570220c7
#
_entry.id   c263c98be6ba360fcc92337a570220c7
#
_cell.length_a   1.000
_cell.length_b   1.000
_cell.length_c   1.000
_cell.angle_alpha   90.00
_cell.angle_beta   90.00
_cell.angle_gamma   90.00
#
_symmetry.space_group_name_H-M   'P 1'
#
loop_
_entity.id
_entity.type
_entity.pdbx_description
1 polymer ?
#
loop_
_entity_poly.entity_id
_entity_poly.type
_entity_poly.pdbx_seq_one_letter_code
_entity_poly.pdbx_strand_id
1 'polypeptide(L)'
;MLNYVAPEALLAPLVPAGVDLDRWRGTLYVSVVGFLFRDTRVLGLPIPAHRTFPEVNLRFYVRREGAGETRRGVVFIRELVPRHAIALVARALYNEPYRALPMQHALVADGERGAFTREYAWRAGSEWTRLSAHTVGGSRTLEANSEEEFITEHYWGYTRQRDGG
;
A
#
# COMPACT_ATOMS: atom_id res chain seq x y z
N MET A 1 5.16 -4.43 6.34
CA MET A 1 5.50 -4.14 4.93
C MET A 1 6.89 -4.64 4.62
N LEU A 2 7.18 -4.90 3.33
CA LEU A 2 8.51 -5.26 2.83
C LEU A 2 8.92 -4.21 1.81
N ASN A 3 10.13 -3.68 1.96
CA ASN A 3 10.68 -2.63 1.10
C ASN A 3 11.83 -3.19 0.27
N TYR A 4 11.86 -2.83 -1.00
CA TYR A 4 12.88 -3.28 -1.95
C TYR A 4 13.42 -2.08 -2.72
N VAL A 5 14.72 -2.06 -2.95
CA VAL A 5 15.34 -1.12 -3.88
C VAL A 5 14.88 -1.43 -5.30
N ALA A 6 14.46 -0.41 -6.03
CA ALA A 6 14.00 -0.56 -7.41
C ALA A 6 14.79 0.34 -8.36
N PRO A 7 15.19 -0.16 -9.54
CA PRO A 7 15.82 0.67 -10.54
C PRO A 7 14.81 1.67 -11.15
N GLU A 8 15.27 2.88 -11.40
CA GLU A 8 14.45 3.97 -11.95
C GLU A 8 13.73 3.59 -13.25
N ALA A 9 14.42 2.85 -14.12
CA ALA A 9 13.87 2.42 -15.40
C ALA A 9 12.57 1.61 -15.29
N LEU A 10 12.31 0.96 -14.15
CA LEU A 10 11.07 0.23 -13.89
C LEU A 10 9.96 1.17 -13.39
N LEU A 11 10.30 2.25 -12.71
CA LEU A 11 9.33 3.13 -12.06
C LEU A 11 8.96 4.34 -12.92
N ALA A 12 9.92 4.90 -13.65
CA ALA A 12 9.71 6.09 -14.47
C ALA A 12 8.51 6.01 -15.44
N PRO A 13 8.25 4.87 -16.12
CA PRO A 13 7.07 4.75 -17.00
C PRO A 13 5.73 4.77 -16.24
N LEU A 14 5.74 4.57 -14.93
CA LEU A 14 4.56 4.48 -14.07
C LEU A 14 4.24 5.80 -13.35
N VAL A 15 5.14 6.78 -13.41
CA VAL A 15 4.98 8.07 -12.73
C VAL A 15 3.86 8.87 -13.42
N PRO A 16 2.84 9.34 -12.67
CA PRO A 16 1.82 10.25 -13.19
C PRO A 16 2.40 11.63 -13.55
N ALA A 17 1.72 12.35 -14.43
CA ALA A 17 2.09 13.73 -14.72
C ALA A 17 2.01 14.63 -13.47
N GLY A 18 2.95 15.57 -13.34
CA GLY A 18 2.98 16.56 -12.25
C GLY A 18 3.51 16.06 -10.91
N VAL A 19 4.11 14.88 -10.87
CA VAL A 19 4.85 14.37 -9.73
C VAL A 19 6.20 13.80 -10.15
N ASP A 20 7.16 13.75 -9.22
CA ASP A 20 8.49 13.19 -9.40
C ASP A 20 8.71 11.99 -8.50
N LEU A 21 9.64 11.10 -8.88
CA LEU A 21 10.07 10.01 -8.01
C LEU A 21 10.71 10.56 -6.74
N ASP A 22 10.21 10.14 -5.57
CA ASP A 22 10.82 10.50 -4.29
C ASP A 22 11.91 9.50 -3.91
N ARG A 23 13.06 10.02 -3.47
CA ARG A 23 14.27 9.25 -3.20
C ARG A 23 14.69 9.47 -1.76
N TRP A 24 14.97 8.39 -1.08
CA TRP A 24 15.65 8.46 0.20
C TRP A 24 17.14 8.26 0.02
N ARG A 25 17.93 9.32 0.29
CA ARG A 25 19.39 9.32 0.09
C ARG A 25 19.82 8.79 -1.30
N GLY A 26 19.10 9.19 -2.35
CA GLY A 26 19.36 8.79 -3.72
C GLY A 26 18.76 7.44 -4.14
N THR A 27 18.21 6.65 -3.21
CA THR A 27 17.65 5.32 -3.46
C THR A 27 16.15 5.40 -3.69
N LEU A 28 15.65 4.62 -4.65
CA LEU A 28 14.23 4.42 -4.95
C LEU A 28 13.74 3.11 -4.34
N TYR A 29 12.53 3.15 -3.78
CA TYR A 29 11.91 2.00 -3.13
C TYR A 29 10.58 1.63 -3.76
N VAL A 30 10.31 0.34 -3.76
CA VAL A 30 8.96 -0.23 -3.88
C VAL A 30 8.61 -0.97 -2.60
N SER A 31 7.35 -0.93 -2.20
CA SER A 31 6.90 -1.61 -0.99
C SER A 31 5.72 -2.52 -1.25
N VAL A 32 5.77 -3.73 -0.71
CA VAL A 32 4.62 -4.61 -0.56
C VAL A 32 4.03 -4.37 0.82
N VAL A 33 2.81 -3.89 0.87
CA VAL A 33 2.14 -3.51 2.12
C VAL A 33 0.87 -4.32 2.30
N GLY A 34 0.75 -5.01 3.43
CA GLY A 34 -0.47 -5.69 3.86
C GLY A 34 -1.12 -4.94 5.01
N PHE A 35 -2.41 -4.69 4.93
CA PHE A 35 -3.19 -4.06 5.99
C PHE A 35 -4.64 -4.53 5.99
N LEU A 36 -5.38 -4.16 7.03
CA LEU A 36 -6.77 -4.51 7.21
C LEU A 36 -7.60 -3.24 7.24
N PHE A 37 -8.46 -3.06 6.25
CA PHE A 37 -9.51 -2.05 6.33
C PHE A 37 -10.51 -2.44 7.42
N ARG A 38 -10.94 -1.46 8.22
CA ARG A 38 -11.98 -1.62 9.24
C ARG A 38 -13.00 -0.51 9.07
N ASP A 39 -14.27 -0.86 9.27
CA ASP A 39 -15.42 0.06 9.23
C ASP A 39 -15.45 0.95 7.96
N THR A 40 -15.08 0.37 6.83
CA THR A 40 -15.04 1.07 5.54
C THR A 40 -16.43 1.59 5.15
N ARG A 41 -16.44 2.85 4.71
CA ARG A 41 -17.63 3.52 4.17
C ARG A 41 -17.33 4.04 2.78
N VAL A 42 -18.28 3.94 1.87
CA VAL A 42 -18.20 4.56 0.54
C VAL A 42 -19.25 5.66 0.48
N LEU A 43 -18.80 6.89 0.15
CA LEU A 43 -19.66 8.09 0.18
C LEU A 43 -20.41 8.26 1.52
N GLY A 44 -19.76 7.91 2.64
CA GLY A 44 -20.33 8.01 3.98
C GLY A 44 -21.26 6.85 4.40
N LEU A 45 -21.60 5.94 3.48
CA LEU A 45 -22.48 4.81 3.74
C LEU A 45 -21.68 3.53 4.01
N PRO A 46 -22.03 2.74 5.06
CA PRO A 46 -21.42 1.44 5.29
C PRO A 46 -21.88 0.47 4.21
N ILE A 47 -20.94 -0.25 3.59
CA ILE A 47 -21.30 -1.30 2.63
C ILE A 47 -21.51 -2.60 3.41
N PRO A 48 -22.75 -3.17 3.43
CA PRO A 48 -23.00 -4.44 4.09
C PRO A 48 -22.05 -5.53 3.61
N ALA A 49 -21.55 -6.36 4.52
CA ALA A 49 -20.59 -7.45 4.26
C ALA A 49 -19.20 -7.02 3.70
N HIS A 50 -18.91 -5.71 3.59
CA HIS A 50 -17.65 -5.19 3.04
C HIS A 50 -16.97 -4.17 3.97
N ARG A 51 -17.31 -4.18 5.27
CA ARG A 51 -16.79 -3.22 6.24
C ARG A 51 -15.34 -3.49 6.65
N THR A 52 -14.97 -4.77 6.70
CA THR A 52 -13.63 -5.21 7.13
C THR A 52 -13.10 -6.20 6.12
N PHE A 53 -11.94 -5.91 5.53
CA PHE A 53 -11.29 -6.79 4.56
C PHE A 53 -9.78 -6.53 4.51
N PRO A 54 -8.98 -7.56 4.18
CA PRO A 54 -7.56 -7.40 3.95
C PRO A 54 -7.30 -6.74 2.59
N GLU A 55 -6.23 -5.97 2.52
CA GLU A 55 -5.63 -5.50 1.28
C GLU A 55 -4.13 -5.76 1.29
N VAL A 56 -3.61 -6.08 0.11
CA VAL A 56 -2.17 -6.08 -0.15
C VAL A 56 -1.92 -5.22 -1.36
N ASN A 57 -1.06 -4.20 -1.24
CA ASN A 57 -0.67 -3.38 -2.36
C ASN A 57 0.83 -3.39 -2.62
N LEU A 58 1.18 -3.17 -3.89
CA LEU A 58 2.52 -2.86 -4.35
C LEU A 58 2.53 -1.40 -4.75
N ARG A 59 3.39 -0.60 -4.13
CA ARG A 59 3.47 0.85 -4.33
C ARG A 59 4.90 1.34 -4.40
N PHE A 60 5.10 2.53 -4.97
CA PHE A 60 6.34 3.28 -4.93
C PHE A 60 6.08 4.73 -4.52
N TYR A 61 7.13 5.50 -4.32
CA TYR A 61 7.10 6.78 -3.65
C TYR A 61 7.34 7.92 -4.62
N VAL A 62 6.50 8.94 -4.52
CA VAL A 62 6.55 10.14 -5.36
C VAL A 62 6.35 11.38 -4.51
N ARG A 63 6.74 12.52 -5.05
CA ARG A 63 6.51 13.84 -4.45
C ARG A 63 5.97 14.80 -5.49
N ARG A 64 5.18 15.74 -5.04
CA ARG A 64 4.70 16.87 -5.82
C ARG A 64 5.21 18.15 -5.20
N GLU A 65 5.95 18.92 -5.99
CA GLU A 65 6.34 20.26 -5.61
C GLU A 65 5.24 21.26 -6.02
N GLY A 66 4.85 22.17 -5.14
CA GLY A 66 3.84 23.18 -5.45
C GLY A 66 3.85 24.31 -4.43
N ALA A 67 3.43 25.50 -4.81
CA ALA A 67 3.14 26.71 -4.03
C ALA A 67 3.72 26.79 -2.58
N GLY A 68 4.99 26.41 -2.39
CA GLY A 68 5.66 26.47 -1.07
C GLY A 68 5.50 25.20 -0.20
N GLU A 69 4.89 24.14 -0.74
CA GLU A 69 4.69 22.87 -0.03
C GLU A 69 5.13 21.69 -0.90
N THR A 70 5.88 20.76 -0.31
CA THR A 70 6.16 19.44 -0.91
C THR A 70 5.18 18.42 -0.38
N ARG A 71 4.39 17.81 -1.26
CA ARG A 71 3.44 16.75 -0.91
C ARG A 71 3.99 15.40 -1.29
N ARG A 72 4.36 14.61 -0.29
CA ARG A 72 4.85 13.25 -0.45
C ARG A 72 3.68 12.28 -0.54
N GLY A 73 3.75 11.36 -1.52
CA GLY A 73 2.70 10.40 -1.73
C GLY A 73 3.17 9.14 -2.42
N VAL A 74 2.24 8.26 -2.70
CA VAL A 74 2.50 6.95 -3.31
C VAL A 74 1.75 6.81 -4.62
N VAL A 75 2.30 5.99 -5.51
CA VAL A 75 1.62 5.48 -6.69
C VAL A 75 1.46 3.98 -6.53
N PHE A 76 0.23 3.49 -6.69
CA PHE A 76 -0.07 2.08 -6.62
C PHE A 76 0.18 1.41 -7.96
N ILE A 77 1.05 0.38 -7.97
CA ILE A 77 1.28 -0.48 -9.14
C ILE A 77 0.20 -1.55 -9.21
N ARG A 78 -0.20 -2.07 -8.04
CA ARG A 78 -1.23 -3.10 -7.90
C ARG A 78 -1.82 -3.08 -6.51
N GLU A 79 -3.14 -3.28 -6.44
CA GLU A 79 -3.88 -3.41 -5.19
C GLU A 79 -4.73 -4.67 -5.24
N LEU A 80 -4.56 -5.55 -4.26
CA LEU A 80 -5.23 -6.83 -4.16
C LEU A 80 -6.26 -6.78 -3.03
N VAL A 81 -7.51 -7.14 -3.34
CA VAL A 81 -8.61 -7.19 -2.38
C VAL A 81 -9.42 -8.48 -2.57
N PRO A 82 -10.12 -8.98 -1.52
CA PRO A 82 -10.86 -10.25 -1.63
C PRO A 82 -12.20 -10.12 -2.36
N ARG A 83 -12.67 -8.92 -2.66
CA ARG A 83 -14.04 -8.65 -3.12
C ARG A 83 -14.09 -7.97 -4.47
N HIS A 84 -14.78 -8.58 -5.44
CA HIS A 84 -14.99 -8.01 -6.78
C HIS A 84 -15.71 -6.66 -6.76
N ALA A 85 -16.70 -6.49 -5.88
CA ALA A 85 -17.44 -5.23 -5.75
C ALA A 85 -16.52 -4.07 -5.33
N ILE A 86 -15.59 -4.30 -4.39
CA ILE A 86 -14.61 -3.29 -3.97
C ILE A 86 -13.70 -2.91 -5.14
N ALA A 87 -13.15 -3.91 -5.83
CA ALA A 87 -12.29 -3.67 -6.98
C ALA A 87 -13.01 -2.93 -8.12
N LEU A 88 -14.31 -3.22 -8.34
CA LEU A 88 -15.11 -2.54 -9.36
C LEU A 88 -15.33 -1.07 -9.01
N VAL A 89 -15.75 -0.78 -7.77
CA VAL A 89 -15.99 0.60 -7.30
C VAL A 89 -14.71 1.42 -7.33
N ALA A 90 -13.60 0.88 -6.82
CA ALA A 90 -12.32 1.58 -6.80
C ALA A 90 -11.79 1.89 -8.21
N ARG A 91 -11.90 0.95 -9.15
CA ARG A 91 -11.56 1.20 -10.57
C ARG A 91 -12.45 2.25 -11.21
N ALA A 92 -13.75 2.23 -10.92
CA ALA A 92 -14.71 3.12 -11.55
C ALA A 92 -14.56 4.56 -11.02
N LEU A 93 -14.38 4.74 -9.71
CA LEU A 93 -14.36 6.05 -9.05
C LEU A 93 -12.95 6.66 -8.97
N TYR A 94 -11.91 5.84 -8.76
CA TYR A 94 -10.56 6.32 -8.44
C TYR A 94 -9.51 5.95 -9.49
N ASN A 95 -9.88 5.19 -10.54
CA ASN A 95 -8.95 4.70 -11.58
C ASN A 95 -7.74 3.94 -11.01
N GLU A 96 -7.87 3.33 -9.86
CA GLU A 96 -6.81 2.60 -9.18
C GLU A 96 -6.69 1.15 -9.68
N PRO A 97 -5.49 0.55 -9.69
CA PRO A 97 -5.20 -0.76 -10.31
C PRO A 97 -5.62 -1.95 -9.41
N TYR A 98 -6.86 -1.91 -8.88
CA TYR A 98 -7.41 -2.95 -8.05
C TYR A 98 -7.65 -4.27 -8.79
N ARG A 99 -7.30 -5.39 -8.14
CA ARG A 99 -7.60 -6.74 -8.59
C ARG A 99 -8.21 -7.55 -7.45
N ALA A 100 -9.36 -8.16 -7.70
CA ALA A 100 -9.98 -9.08 -6.76
C ALA A 100 -9.34 -10.47 -6.89
N LEU A 101 -8.86 -11.00 -5.76
CA LEU A 101 -8.31 -12.36 -5.64
C LEU A 101 -8.80 -12.99 -4.34
N PRO A 102 -8.89 -14.34 -4.26
CA PRO A 102 -9.08 -14.99 -2.96
C PRO A 102 -7.97 -14.60 -2.00
N MET A 103 -8.34 -14.09 -0.82
CA MET A 103 -7.39 -13.62 0.19
C MET A 103 -7.73 -14.14 1.57
N GLN A 104 -6.72 -14.30 2.39
CA GLN A 104 -6.80 -14.66 3.79
C GLN A 104 -5.88 -13.74 4.60
N HIS A 105 -6.20 -13.55 5.87
CA HIS A 105 -5.33 -12.84 6.81
C HIS A 105 -5.42 -13.48 8.18
N ALA A 106 -4.33 -13.41 8.93
CA ALA A 106 -4.27 -13.87 10.30
C ALA A 106 -3.47 -12.90 11.17
N LEU A 107 -3.87 -12.83 12.43
CA LEU A 107 -3.10 -12.25 13.52
C LEU A 107 -2.94 -13.32 14.58
N VAL A 108 -1.72 -13.80 14.74
CA VAL A 108 -1.39 -14.80 15.76
C VAL A 108 -0.59 -14.09 16.84
N ALA A 109 -1.15 -14.03 18.05
CA ALA A 109 -0.42 -13.58 19.23
C ALA A 109 0.58 -14.68 19.61
N ASP A 110 1.85 -14.30 19.74
CA ASP A 110 2.86 -15.19 20.31
C ASP A 110 2.85 -14.96 21.82
N GLY A 111 2.62 -16.02 22.59
CA GLY A 111 2.22 -15.96 23.99
C GLY A 111 3.19 -15.29 24.97
N GLU A 112 4.33 -14.79 24.52
CA GLU A 112 5.29 -14.13 25.38
C GLU A 112 5.56 -12.67 24.92
N ARG A 113 5.39 -11.71 25.85
CA ARG A 113 5.81 -10.30 25.72
C ARG A 113 5.13 -9.45 24.63
N GLY A 114 3.90 -9.81 24.23
CA GLY A 114 3.17 -9.00 23.26
C GLY A 114 3.69 -9.09 21.82
N ALA A 115 4.52 -10.08 21.51
CA ALA A 115 4.91 -10.40 20.15
C ALA A 115 3.71 -10.95 19.36
N PHE A 116 3.67 -10.68 18.07
CA PHE A 116 2.63 -11.24 17.21
C PHE A 116 3.16 -11.45 15.79
N THR A 117 2.54 -12.40 15.11
CA THR A 117 2.73 -12.60 13.67
C THR A 117 1.50 -12.09 12.93
N ARG A 118 1.72 -11.23 11.95
CA ARG A 118 0.70 -10.78 11.02
C ARG A 118 0.94 -11.43 9.67
N GLU A 119 -0.11 -12.04 9.12
CA GLU A 119 -0.04 -12.72 7.84
C GLU A 119 -1.14 -12.24 6.90
N TYR A 120 -0.78 -12.08 5.62
CA TYR A 120 -1.70 -11.88 4.50
C TYR A 120 -1.34 -12.89 3.41
N ALA A 121 -2.35 -13.58 2.90
CA ALA A 121 -2.17 -14.53 1.80
C ALA A 121 -3.17 -14.25 0.69
N TRP A 122 -2.76 -14.46 -0.56
CA TRP A 122 -3.62 -14.35 -1.73
C TRP A 122 -3.31 -15.44 -2.72
N ARG A 123 -4.33 -15.83 -3.53
CA ARG A 123 -4.17 -16.87 -4.52
C ARG A 123 -4.15 -16.26 -5.92
N ALA A 124 -3.01 -16.41 -6.62
CA ALA A 124 -2.82 -16.04 -8.00
C ALA A 124 -2.72 -17.31 -8.85
N GLY A 125 -3.74 -17.59 -9.66
CA GLY A 125 -3.86 -18.88 -10.35
C GLY A 125 -4.13 -20.04 -9.37
N SER A 126 -3.29 -21.05 -9.40
CA SER A 126 -3.36 -22.23 -8.52
C SER A 126 -2.60 -22.05 -7.20
N GLU A 127 -1.71 -21.07 -7.11
CA GLU A 127 -0.75 -20.95 -6.01
C GLU A 127 -1.14 -19.87 -5.01
N TRP A 128 -0.86 -20.15 -3.73
CA TRP A 128 -0.95 -19.17 -2.65
C TRP A 128 0.38 -18.48 -2.44
N THR A 129 0.37 -17.16 -2.53
CA THR A 129 1.48 -16.29 -2.12
C THR A 129 1.19 -15.73 -0.74
N ARG A 130 2.23 -15.52 0.07
CA ARG A 130 2.10 -15.09 1.47
C ARG A 130 3.06 -13.95 1.80
N LEU A 131 2.55 -12.96 2.51
CA LEU A 131 3.31 -11.91 3.18
C LEU A 131 3.16 -12.12 4.69
N SER A 132 4.26 -12.36 5.41
CA SER A 132 4.25 -12.55 6.85
C SER A 132 5.25 -11.62 7.52
N ALA A 133 4.89 -11.07 8.67
CA ALA A 133 5.75 -10.28 9.52
C ALA A 133 5.59 -10.71 10.97
N HIS A 134 6.72 -10.98 11.62
CA HIS A 134 6.80 -11.28 13.03
C HIS A 134 7.42 -10.10 13.78
N THR A 135 6.76 -9.64 14.85
CA THR A 135 7.28 -8.56 15.69
C THR A 135 8.28 -9.10 16.70
N VAL A 136 9.37 -8.38 16.89
CA VAL A 136 10.39 -8.67 17.91
C VAL A 136 10.57 -7.46 18.81
N GLY A 137 10.50 -7.68 20.12
CA GLY A 137 10.62 -6.61 21.10
C GLY A 137 9.40 -5.70 21.20
N GLY A 138 9.54 -4.61 21.93
CA GLY A 138 8.49 -3.59 22.11
C GLY A 138 8.42 -2.60 20.97
N SER A 139 7.31 -1.86 20.86
CA SER A 139 7.18 -0.74 19.93
C SER A 139 8.20 0.37 20.25
N ARG A 140 8.76 0.97 19.21
CA ARG A 140 9.67 2.11 19.31
C ARG A 140 9.13 3.26 18.46
N THR A 141 9.42 4.48 18.87
CA THR A 141 9.16 5.65 18.04
C THR A 141 10.08 5.63 16.83
N LEU A 142 9.57 6.05 15.67
CA LEU A 142 10.40 6.20 14.49
C LEU A 142 11.47 7.26 14.72
N GLU A 143 12.68 6.97 14.28
CA GLU A 143 13.78 7.91 14.32
C GLU A 143 13.63 8.92 13.18
N ALA A 144 13.83 10.20 13.50
CA ALA A 144 13.79 11.27 12.51
C ALA A 144 14.86 11.06 11.43
N ASN A 145 14.51 11.29 10.17
CA ASN A 145 15.34 11.06 8.98
C ASN A 145 15.83 9.60 8.80
N SER A 146 15.08 8.64 9.34
CA SER A 146 15.28 7.22 9.07
C SER A 146 14.61 6.78 7.76
N GLU A 147 14.98 5.60 7.26
CA GLU A 147 14.30 4.98 6.12
C GLU A 147 12.85 4.65 6.47
N GLU A 148 12.61 4.20 7.69
CA GLU A 148 11.28 3.87 8.18
C GLU A 148 10.36 5.09 8.20
N GLU A 149 10.86 6.25 8.64
CA GLU A 149 10.12 7.50 8.57
C GLU A 149 9.83 7.88 7.11
N PHE A 150 10.85 7.85 6.24
CA PHE A 150 10.65 8.11 4.81
C PHE A 150 9.54 7.23 4.22
N ILE A 151 9.59 5.93 4.46
CA ILE A 151 8.62 4.96 3.92
C ILE A 151 7.19 5.20 4.44
N THR A 152 7.03 5.72 5.64
CA THR A 152 5.72 5.94 6.29
C THR A 152 5.13 7.32 6.07
N GLU A 153 5.96 8.35 5.84
CA GLU A 153 5.56 9.75 5.72
C GLU A 153 5.06 10.15 4.31
N HIS A 154 4.33 9.25 3.62
CA HIS A 154 3.73 9.47 2.31
C HIS A 154 2.21 9.34 2.40
N TYR A 155 1.53 10.45 2.59
CA TYR A 155 0.11 10.50 2.93
C TYR A 155 -0.85 10.67 1.74
N TRP A 156 -0.32 11.01 0.55
CA TRP A 156 -1.13 11.26 -0.64
C TRP A 156 -1.10 10.05 -1.59
N GLY A 157 -2.24 9.77 -2.24
CA GLY A 157 -2.30 8.84 -3.38
C GLY A 157 -2.28 9.63 -4.70
N TYR A 158 -1.44 9.22 -5.63
CA TYR A 158 -1.39 9.77 -6.98
C TYR A 158 -1.70 8.67 -7.99
N THR A 159 -2.61 8.96 -8.90
CA THR A 159 -3.04 8.00 -9.93
C THR A 159 -3.03 8.69 -11.28
N ARG A 160 -2.54 7.98 -12.32
CA ARG A 160 -2.61 8.48 -13.69
C ARG A 160 -4.09 8.61 -14.11
N GLN A 161 -4.46 9.78 -14.58
CA GLN A 161 -5.81 10.01 -15.09
C GLN A 161 -6.01 9.33 -16.44
N ARG A 162 -7.27 9.05 -16.82
CA ARG A 162 -7.61 8.38 -18.09
C ARG A 162 -7.32 9.23 -19.32
N ASP A 163 -7.30 10.54 -19.14
CA ASP A 163 -6.98 11.55 -20.17
C ASP A 163 -5.48 11.85 -20.29
N GLY A 164 -4.64 11.16 -19.52
CA GLY A 164 -3.19 11.30 -19.55
C GLY A 164 -2.63 12.43 -18.68
N GLY A 165 -3.49 13.13 -17.93
CA GLY A 165 -3.11 14.19 -16.97
C GLY A 165 -2.61 13.66 -15.63
#